data_24b8f5081b57d4ad59e3813d564ef638
#
_entry.id   24b8f5081b57d4ad59e3813d564ef638
#
_cell.length_a   1.000
_cell.length_b   1.000
_cell.length_c   1.000
_cell.angle_alpha   90.00
_cell.angle_beta   90.00
_cell.angle_gamma   90.00
#
_symmetry.space_group_name_H-M   'P 1'
#
loop_
_entity.id
_entity.type
_entity.pdbx_description
1 polymer ?
#
loop_
_entity_poly.entity_id
_entity_poly.type
_entity_poly.pdbx_seq_one_letter_code
_entity_poly.pdbx_strand_id
1 'polypeptide(L)'
;MKKSYFSCCIISLACIVMLSSCFDDDEEETAADTYTVAVRTIVADIQTLQPYIELNGSIEAKNSVKVYPNIAGKIAGTKVNLGSYVRKGDVMLLVDPSTPGFSYALSQVTAPISGSVISIPPQPGVKVVTDVPVITIGDLSKLEIKTYIPEKFFGMLKAGLRAEVSVEAYPGVIFAAAVKSVSPVVDEASRTVETILQFDSKDNRITAGMFSKIKLYLSRYEGVIAIPETAITERNDQKIVFLITEDSTAKSQPVTVGITVDGQAQILEGLSVGQQIITEGVSSVQDGSAVTILSAAQSE
;
A
#
# COMPACT_ATOMS: atom_id res chain seq x y z
N MET A 1 -32.86 -34.93 79.94
CA MET A 1 -34.14 -35.70 80.00
C MET A 1 -34.11 -36.65 78.84
N LYS A 2 -33.89 -37.93 79.12
CA LYS A 2 -34.80 -39.06 79.05
C LYS A 2 -35.19 -39.29 77.57
N LYS A 3 -34.99 -40.40 76.99
CA LYS A 3 -34.94 -41.84 77.24
C LYS A 3 -35.19 -42.47 75.90
N SER A 4 -34.38 -43.44 75.40
CA SER A 4 -34.61 -44.86 75.63
C SER A 4 -35.81 -45.38 74.80
N TYR A 5 -35.72 -46.39 73.98
CA TYR A 5 -35.53 -47.82 74.15
C TYR A 5 -35.40 -48.45 72.75
N PHE A 6 -34.49 -49.31 72.39
CA PHE A 6 -34.36 -50.72 72.75
C PHE A 6 -35.27 -51.63 71.91
N SER A 7 -34.56 -52.54 71.27
CA SER A 7 -34.89 -54.00 71.20
C SER A 7 -35.73 -54.42 69.98
N CYS A 8 -35.47 -55.40 69.24
CA CYS A 8 -35.14 -56.78 69.50
C CYS A 8 -34.99 -57.50 68.16
N CYS A 9 -33.96 -58.25 68.02
CA CYS A 9 -33.83 -59.68 67.92
C CYS A 9 -34.37 -60.37 66.66
N ILE A 10 -33.45 -60.94 65.95
CA ILE A 10 -33.04 -62.34 65.95
C ILE A 10 -33.75 -63.20 64.89
N ILE A 11 -32.90 -63.93 64.13
CA ILE A 11 -33.06 -65.25 63.52
C ILE A 11 -33.69 -65.28 62.10
N SER A 12 -32.88 -65.62 61.08
CA SER A 12 -32.79 -66.95 60.45
C SER A 12 -31.80 -66.93 59.33
N LEU A 13 -30.68 -67.42 59.48
CA LEU A 13 -29.90 -68.56 59.00
C LEU A 13 -30.45 -69.24 57.75
N ALA A 14 -29.47 -69.36 56.80
CA ALA A 14 -29.36 -70.37 55.75
C ALA A 14 -30.15 -70.17 54.47
N CYS A 15 -29.40 -69.76 53.40
CA CYS A 15 -29.22 -70.71 52.28
C CYS A 15 -28.05 -70.29 51.44
N ILE A 16 -26.99 -71.02 51.50
CA ILE A 16 -25.86 -71.12 50.61
C ILE A 16 -26.41 -71.68 49.28
N VAL A 17 -26.20 -71.02 48.17
CA VAL A 17 -25.88 -71.64 46.87
C VAL A 17 -25.11 -70.66 46.02
N MET A 18 -23.94 -71.09 45.61
CA MET A 18 -23.01 -70.59 44.63
C MET A 18 -23.67 -70.07 43.36
N LEU A 19 -23.25 -68.93 42.93
CA LEU A 19 -23.09 -68.61 41.50
C LEU A 19 -21.85 -67.73 41.38
N SER A 20 -20.74 -68.39 41.09
CA SER A 20 -19.56 -67.79 40.48
C SER A 20 -19.98 -67.27 39.13
N SER A 21 -20.17 -65.99 39.01
CA SER A 21 -20.24 -65.32 37.74
C SER A 21 -18.91 -64.57 37.59
N CYS A 22 -18.13 -65.01 36.62
CA CYS A 22 -16.96 -64.31 36.11
C CYS A 22 -17.38 -62.91 35.77
N PHE A 23 -16.84 -61.91 36.44
CA PHE A 23 -16.67 -60.57 35.95
C PHE A 23 -15.44 -60.63 35.10
N ASP A 24 -15.62 -60.72 33.76
CA ASP A 24 -14.63 -60.27 32.79
C ASP A 24 -14.56 -58.75 32.97
N ASP A 25 -13.52 -58.28 33.57
CA ASP A 25 -13.05 -56.89 33.41
C ASP A 25 -12.58 -56.77 31.97
N ASP A 26 -13.52 -56.49 31.05
CA ASP A 26 -13.20 -55.85 29.81
C ASP A 26 -12.71 -54.45 30.19
N GLU A 27 -11.40 -54.29 30.36
CA GLU A 27 -10.74 -53.01 30.22
C GLU A 27 -11.08 -52.54 28.79
N GLU A 28 -12.21 -51.82 28.64
CA GLU A 28 -12.39 -50.92 27.53
C GLU A 28 -11.21 -49.93 27.59
N GLU A 29 -10.15 -50.28 26.85
CA GLU A 29 -9.13 -49.37 26.44
C GLU A 29 -9.87 -48.25 25.72
N THR A 30 -10.26 -47.21 26.45
CA THR A 30 -10.80 -45.97 25.92
C THR A 30 -9.69 -45.43 25.03
N ALA A 31 -9.73 -45.82 23.73
CA ALA A 31 -8.98 -45.14 22.71
C ALA A 31 -9.37 -43.67 22.87
N ALA A 32 -8.46 -42.91 23.45
CA ALA A 32 -8.58 -41.48 23.50
C ALA A 32 -8.77 -41.01 22.03
N ASP A 33 -10.00 -40.61 21.74
CA ASP A 33 -10.35 -40.04 20.45
C ASP A 33 -9.40 -38.84 20.24
N THR A 34 -8.26 -39.11 19.61
CA THR A 34 -7.22 -38.10 19.39
C THR A 34 -7.80 -37.13 18.38
N TYR A 35 -8.48 -36.11 18.90
CA TYR A 35 -9.03 -35.05 18.07
C TYR A 35 -7.89 -34.42 17.29
N THR A 36 -7.80 -34.72 15.99
CA THR A 36 -6.82 -34.14 15.09
C THR A 36 -7.39 -32.90 14.41
N VAL A 37 -6.64 -31.83 14.44
CA VAL A 37 -7.03 -30.58 13.76
C VAL A 37 -6.58 -30.64 12.31
N ALA A 38 -7.51 -30.47 11.38
CA ALA A 38 -7.20 -30.38 9.97
C ALA A 38 -6.56 -29.02 9.67
N VAL A 39 -5.37 -29.02 9.07
CA VAL A 39 -4.57 -27.81 8.82
C VAL A 39 -4.00 -27.80 7.39
N ARG A 40 -3.79 -26.62 6.84
CA ARG A 40 -2.93 -26.44 5.65
C ARG A 40 -1.59 -25.87 6.06
N THR A 41 -0.57 -26.29 5.33
CA THR A 41 0.81 -25.95 5.63
C THR A 41 1.54 -25.45 4.39
N ILE A 42 2.57 -24.66 4.61
CA ILE A 42 3.57 -24.32 3.61
C ILE A 42 4.96 -24.60 4.17
N VAL A 43 5.94 -24.69 3.31
CA VAL A 43 7.35 -24.74 3.66
C VAL A 43 7.90 -23.31 3.65
N ALA A 44 8.57 -22.93 4.74
CA ALA A 44 9.24 -21.64 4.81
C ALA A 44 10.37 -21.57 3.78
N ASP A 45 10.36 -20.59 2.90
CA ASP A 45 11.32 -20.44 1.83
C ASP A 45 11.84 -19.00 1.74
N ILE A 46 12.96 -18.86 1.05
CA ILE A 46 13.59 -17.57 0.78
C ILE A 46 12.83 -16.86 -0.33
N GLN A 47 12.44 -15.63 -0.04
CA GLN A 47 11.73 -14.79 -0.97
C GLN A 47 12.37 -13.40 -1.07
N THR A 48 11.91 -12.63 -2.05
CA THR A 48 12.23 -11.21 -2.16
C THR A 48 10.99 -10.41 -1.88
N LEU A 49 11.04 -9.55 -0.87
CA LEU A 49 9.98 -8.61 -0.55
C LEU A 49 10.36 -7.21 -1.03
N GLN A 50 9.44 -6.55 -1.72
CA GLN A 50 9.63 -5.17 -2.17
C GLN A 50 8.47 -4.31 -1.72
N PRO A 51 8.62 -3.60 -0.58
CA PRO A 51 7.63 -2.66 -0.11
C PRO A 51 7.38 -1.57 -1.13
N TYR A 52 6.16 -1.09 -1.15
CA TYR A 52 5.77 0.07 -1.95
C TYR A 52 4.85 0.99 -1.17
N ILE A 53 4.74 2.20 -1.65
CA ILE A 53 3.75 3.17 -1.17
C ILE A 53 2.87 3.61 -2.34
N GLU A 54 1.59 3.73 -2.08
CA GLU A 54 0.63 4.25 -3.04
C GLU A 54 0.41 5.74 -2.78
N LEU A 55 0.53 6.52 -3.83
CA LEU A 55 0.49 7.97 -3.80
C LEU A 55 -0.33 8.49 -4.97
N ASN A 56 -0.75 9.74 -4.85
CA ASN A 56 -1.30 10.49 -5.97
C ASN A 56 -0.30 11.56 -6.41
N GLY A 57 -0.32 11.89 -7.70
CA GLY A 57 0.53 12.92 -8.25
C GLY A 57 -0.15 13.68 -9.38
N SER A 58 0.40 14.86 -9.67
CA SER A 58 0.00 15.68 -10.81
C SER A 58 1.06 15.60 -11.90
N ILE A 59 0.62 15.41 -13.13
CA ILE A 59 1.52 15.43 -14.29
C ILE A 59 1.65 16.87 -14.76
N GLU A 60 2.86 17.37 -14.76
CA GLU A 60 3.17 18.77 -15.09
C GLU A 60 4.22 18.85 -16.20
N ALA A 61 4.20 19.96 -16.95
CA ALA A 61 5.29 20.27 -17.86
C ALA A 61 6.54 20.64 -17.05
N LYS A 62 7.68 20.00 -17.33
CA LYS A 62 8.96 20.26 -16.63
C LYS A 62 9.30 21.73 -16.53
N ASN A 63 9.12 22.45 -17.64
CA ASN A 63 9.39 23.88 -17.72
C ASN A 63 8.05 24.56 -18.05
N SER A 64 7.46 25.21 -17.06
CA SER A 64 6.30 26.06 -17.26
C SER A 64 6.55 27.44 -16.71
N VAL A 65 6.11 28.46 -17.43
CA VAL A 65 6.24 29.85 -17.04
C VAL A 65 4.90 30.54 -17.10
N LYS A 66 4.50 31.15 -15.99
CA LYS A 66 3.35 32.04 -15.92
C LYS A 66 3.75 33.40 -16.47
N VAL A 67 2.99 33.89 -17.44
CA VAL A 67 3.23 35.16 -18.10
C VAL A 67 2.28 36.19 -17.52
N TYR A 68 2.82 37.32 -17.10
CA TYR A 68 2.12 38.44 -16.50
C TYR A 68 2.10 39.61 -17.49
N PRO A 69 1.05 40.45 -17.53
CA PRO A 69 1.04 41.64 -18.32
C PRO A 69 1.95 42.71 -17.68
N ASN A 70 2.63 43.49 -18.50
CA ASN A 70 3.52 44.55 -18.03
C ASN A 70 2.77 45.73 -17.42
N ILE A 71 1.51 45.92 -17.83
CA ILE A 71 0.64 46.99 -17.36
C ILE A 71 -0.80 46.46 -17.16
N ALA A 72 -1.53 47.11 -16.26
CA ALA A 72 -2.96 46.86 -16.10
C ALA A 72 -3.75 47.50 -17.24
N GLY A 73 -4.86 46.87 -17.64
CA GLY A 73 -5.70 47.39 -18.73
C GLY A 73 -6.77 46.41 -19.14
N LYS A 74 -7.28 46.56 -20.36
CA LYS A 74 -8.21 45.60 -20.99
C LYS A 74 -7.49 44.83 -22.09
N ILE A 75 -7.83 43.58 -22.27
CA ILE A 75 -7.34 42.83 -23.43
C ILE A 75 -7.97 43.41 -24.69
N ALA A 76 -7.11 43.98 -25.56
CA ALA A 76 -7.48 44.49 -26.87
C ALA A 76 -7.55 43.38 -27.93
N GLY A 77 -6.70 42.36 -27.79
CA GLY A 77 -6.69 41.23 -28.68
C GLY A 77 -5.86 40.05 -28.16
N THR A 78 -6.27 38.85 -28.51
CA THR A 78 -5.59 37.57 -28.18
C THR A 78 -5.12 36.94 -29.49
N LYS A 79 -3.84 36.66 -29.63
CA LYS A 79 -3.22 36.13 -30.86
C LYS A 79 -2.92 34.61 -30.77
N VAL A 80 -3.17 33.98 -29.62
CA VAL A 80 -2.91 32.57 -29.35
C VAL A 80 -4.12 31.86 -28.77
N ASN A 81 -4.21 30.57 -28.98
CA ASN A 81 -5.24 29.72 -28.42
C ASN A 81 -4.62 28.69 -27.47
N LEU A 82 -5.44 28.03 -26.66
CA LEU A 82 -5.00 26.88 -25.87
C LEU A 82 -4.38 25.81 -26.80
N GLY A 83 -3.21 25.29 -26.43
CA GLY A 83 -2.46 24.33 -27.24
C GLY A 83 -1.57 24.94 -28.34
N SER A 84 -1.71 26.23 -28.66
CA SER A 84 -0.84 26.91 -29.66
C SER A 84 0.63 26.84 -29.23
N TYR A 85 1.50 26.48 -30.16
CA TYR A 85 2.93 26.57 -29.94
C TYR A 85 3.42 28.00 -30.22
N VAL A 86 4.18 28.55 -29.30
CA VAL A 86 4.79 29.88 -29.39
C VAL A 86 6.32 29.79 -29.27
N ARG A 87 7.02 30.69 -29.93
CA ARG A 87 8.47 30.89 -29.80
C ARG A 87 8.73 32.04 -28.83
N LYS A 88 9.86 31.98 -28.17
CA LYS A 88 10.32 33.10 -27.33
C LYS A 88 10.28 34.41 -28.13
N GLY A 89 9.62 35.43 -27.60
CA GLY A 89 9.42 36.74 -28.21
C GLY A 89 8.13 36.89 -29.00
N ASP A 90 7.39 35.84 -29.31
CA ASP A 90 6.11 35.94 -30.01
C ASP A 90 5.10 36.74 -29.19
N VAL A 91 4.36 37.64 -29.86
CA VAL A 91 3.28 38.42 -29.23
C VAL A 91 2.05 37.55 -29.05
N MET A 92 1.62 37.36 -27.81
CA MET A 92 0.48 36.54 -27.47
C MET A 92 -0.80 37.34 -27.20
N LEU A 93 -0.66 38.47 -26.53
CA LEU A 93 -1.76 39.35 -26.16
C LEU A 93 -1.43 40.80 -26.41
N LEU A 94 -2.47 41.62 -26.62
CA LEU A 94 -2.41 43.06 -26.63
C LEU A 94 -3.26 43.62 -25.49
N VAL A 95 -2.68 44.45 -24.63
CA VAL A 95 -3.35 45.10 -23.50
C VAL A 95 -3.52 46.60 -23.82
N ASP A 96 -4.74 47.08 -23.69
CA ASP A 96 -5.08 48.50 -23.81
C ASP A 96 -5.16 49.10 -22.39
N PRO A 97 -4.22 49.96 -22.02
CA PRO A 97 -4.22 50.67 -20.75
C PRO A 97 -5.07 51.95 -20.76
N SER A 98 -5.73 52.25 -21.86
CA SER A 98 -6.53 53.49 -21.99
C SER A 98 -7.61 53.58 -20.93
N THR A 99 -7.76 54.82 -20.43
CA THR A 99 -8.83 55.20 -19.49
C THR A 99 -9.72 56.29 -20.11
N PRO A 100 -10.93 56.52 -19.62
CA PRO A 100 -11.76 57.57 -20.16
C PRO A 100 -11.05 58.90 -20.20
N GLY A 101 -10.94 59.50 -21.41
CA GLY A 101 -10.27 60.75 -21.66
C GLY A 101 -8.77 60.65 -21.98
N PHE A 102 -8.15 59.50 -21.85
CA PHE A 102 -6.73 59.28 -22.15
C PHE A 102 -6.55 58.00 -22.97
N SER A 103 -5.89 58.14 -24.13
CA SER A 103 -5.59 57.04 -25.02
C SER A 103 -4.09 56.73 -25.01
N TYR A 104 -3.74 55.47 -24.91
CA TYR A 104 -2.33 55.01 -24.89
C TYR A 104 -2.09 53.94 -25.93
N ALA A 105 -0.81 53.74 -26.30
CA ALA A 105 -0.43 52.66 -27.19
C ALA A 105 -0.68 51.30 -26.54
N LEU A 106 -1.07 50.30 -27.33
CA LEU A 106 -1.27 48.94 -26.90
C LEU A 106 0.02 48.32 -26.36
N SER A 107 -0.02 47.76 -25.19
CA SER A 107 1.09 47.01 -24.61
C SER A 107 1.08 45.58 -25.10
N GLN A 108 2.21 45.06 -25.53
CA GLN A 108 2.37 43.69 -26.00
C GLN A 108 2.81 42.78 -24.86
N VAL A 109 2.14 41.64 -24.73
CA VAL A 109 2.57 40.55 -23.84
C VAL A 109 3.20 39.48 -24.70
N THR A 110 4.52 39.28 -24.51
CA THR A 110 5.32 38.35 -25.31
C THR A 110 5.67 37.07 -24.56
N ALA A 111 5.95 36.02 -25.30
CA ALA A 111 6.36 34.73 -24.74
C ALA A 111 7.79 34.78 -24.20
N PRO A 112 8.06 34.54 -22.91
CA PRO A 112 9.39 34.53 -22.34
C PRO A 112 10.22 33.29 -22.72
N ILE A 113 9.53 32.19 -23.03
CA ILE A 113 10.10 30.92 -23.48
C ILE A 113 9.35 30.39 -24.70
N SER A 114 9.95 29.45 -25.42
CA SER A 114 9.26 28.68 -26.46
C SER A 114 8.53 27.51 -25.79
N GLY A 115 7.30 27.19 -26.23
CA GLY A 115 6.48 26.12 -25.68
C GLY A 115 5.03 26.20 -26.14
N SER A 116 4.18 25.38 -25.57
CA SER A 116 2.74 25.40 -25.84
C SER A 116 1.97 26.18 -24.77
N VAL A 117 0.95 26.89 -25.19
CA VAL A 117 0.00 27.56 -24.28
C VAL A 117 -0.83 26.50 -23.55
N ILE A 118 -0.68 26.42 -22.22
CA ILE A 118 -1.30 25.38 -21.37
C ILE A 118 -2.41 25.93 -20.46
N SER A 119 -2.72 27.23 -20.54
CA SER A 119 -3.86 27.84 -19.88
C SER A 119 -4.75 28.55 -20.92
N ILE A 120 -6.04 28.67 -20.60
CA ILE A 120 -6.99 29.37 -21.49
C ILE A 120 -6.64 30.86 -21.52
N PRO A 121 -6.31 31.44 -22.70
CA PRO A 121 -6.02 32.85 -22.79
C PRO A 121 -7.27 33.71 -22.52
N PRO A 122 -7.12 34.89 -21.90
CA PRO A 122 -8.24 35.79 -21.67
C PRO A 122 -8.80 36.33 -22.98
N GLN A 123 -10.12 36.52 -23.00
CA GLN A 123 -10.82 37.06 -24.16
C GLN A 123 -10.67 38.60 -24.25
N PRO A 124 -10.80 39.19 -25.45
CA PRO A 124 -10.88 40.63 -25.62
C PRO A 124 -11.95 41.28 -24.74
N GLY A 125 -11.62 42.43 -24.14
CA GLY A 125 -12.47 43.14 -23.19
C GLY A 125 -12.30 42.78 -21.71
N VAL A 126 -11.67 41.65 -21.38
CA VAL A 126 -11.35 41.27 -19.99
C VAL A 126 -10.33 42.24 -19.41
N LYS A 127 -10.53 42.70 -18.15
CA LYS A 127 -9.56 43.48 -17.42
C LYS A 127 -8.50 42.58 -16.83
N VAL A 128 -7.23 43.01 -16.94
CA VAL A 128 -6.05 42.32 -16.43
C VAL A 128 -5.23 43.25 -15.55
N VAL A 129 -4.52 42.68 -14.58
CA VAL A 129 -3.65 43.38 -13.63
C VAL A 129 -2.27 42.71 -13.65
N THR A 130 -1.25 43.43 -13.21
CA THR A 130 0.15 43.02 -13.33
C THR A 130 0.56 41.83 -12.46
N ASP A 131 -0.16 41.57 -11.40
CA ASP A 131 0.11 40.52 -10.41
C ASP A 131 -0.70 39.21 -10.61
N VAL A 132 -1.54 39.17 -11.66
CA VAL A 132 -2.29 37.98 -12.05
C VAL A 132 -1.77 37.46 -13.40
N PRO A 133 -1.35 36.19 -13.49
CA PRO A 133 -0.87 35.65 -14.76
C PRO A 133 -2.01 35.55 -15.78
N VAL A 134 -1.72 35.92 -17.01
CA VAL A 134 -2.72 35.91 -18.12
C VAL A 134 -2.58 34.69 -19.02
N ILE A 135 -1.38 34.12 -19.12
CA ILE A 135 -1.11 32.89 -19.91
C ILE A 135 -0.05 32.08 -19.17
N THR A 136 -0.13 30.76 -19.29
CA THR A 136 0.96 29.85 -18.89
C THR A 136 1.45 29.13 -20.13
N ILE A 137 2.78 29.14 -20.32
CA ILE A 137 3.47 28.41 -21.40
C ILE A 137 4.21 27.26 -20.78
N GLY A 138 4.12 26.06 -21.38
CA GLY A 138 4.83 24.87 -20.91
C GLY A 138 5.47 24.09 -22.05
N ASP A 139 6.59 23.44 -21.74
CA ASP A 139 7.25 22.50 -22.65
C ASP A 139 6.62 21.10 -22.45
N LEU A 140 5.65 20.76 -23.30
CA LEU A 140 4.96 19.47 -23.26
C LEU A 140 5.81 18.30 -23.78
N SER A 141 7.02 18.55 -24.27
CA SER A 141 7.92 17.48 -24.71
C SER A 141 8.52 16.70 -23.54
N LYS A 142 8.53 17.31 -22.36
CA LYS A 142 9.10 16.75 -21.12
C LYS A 142 8.10 16.92 -19.98
N LEU A 143 7.44 15.83 -19.65
CA LEU A 143 6.50 15.78 -18.54
C LEU A 143 7.17 15.16 -17.31
N GLU A 144 6.80 15.66 -16.16
CA GLU A 144 7.23 15.16 -14.85
C GLU A 144 5.99 14.94 -13.98
N ILE A 145 6.13 14.09 -12.99
CA ILE A 145 5.06 13.84 -12.02
C ILE A 145 5.51 14.46 -10.72
N LYS A 146 4.71 15.35 -10.19
CA LYS A 146 4.88 15.94 -8.89
C LYS A 146 4.01 15.23 -7.88
N THR A 147 4.61 14.74 -6.81
CA THR A 147 3.93 14.05 -5.72
C THR A 147 4.48 14.49 -4.37
N TYR A 148 3.69 14.28 -3.33
CA TYR A 148 4.02 14.64 -1.96
C TYR A 148 4.01 13.40 -1.10
N ILE A 149 5.17 13.04 -0.54
CA ILE A 149 5.38 11.80 0.21
C ILE A 149 5.44 12.13 1.70
N PRO A 150 4.70 11.40 2.58
CA PRO A 150 4.77 11.62 4.02
C PRO A 150 6.18 11.51 4.57
N GLU A 151 6.55 12.42 5.49
CA GLU A 151 7.89 12.53 6.10
C GLU A 151 8.41 11.22 6.68
N LYS A 152 7.54 10.37 7.22
CA LYS A 152 7.92 9.06 7.78
C LYS A 152 8.68 8.16 6.81
N PHE A 153 8.54 8.38 5.49
CA PHE A 153 9.24 7.62 4.46
C PHE A 153 10.54 8.30 3.99
N PHE A 154 10.87 9.50 4.48
CA PHE A 154 11.98 10.31 3.98
C PHE A 154 13.32 9.55 3.93
N GLY A 155 13.64 8.81 4.99
CA GLY A 155 14.87 8.02 5.05
C GLY A 155 15.00 6.89 4.00
N MET A 156 13.89 6.52 3.37
CA MET A 156 13.84 5.48 2.34
C MET A 156 13.84 6.07 0.92
N LEU A 157 13.64 7.40 0.79
CA LEU A 157 13.54 8.07 -0.50
C LEU A 157 14.93 8.36 -1.06
N LYS A 158 15.13 8.01 -2.33
CA LYS A 158 16.33 8.34 -3.10
C LYS A 158 16.01 8.43 -4.58
N ALA A 159 16.81 9.18 -5.31
CA ALA A 159 16.73 9.21 -6.76
C ALA A 159 16.97 7.80 -7.34
N GLY A 160 16.26 7.48 -8.42
CA GLY A 160 16.32 6.19 -9.09
C GLY A 160 15.37 5.11 -8.55
N LEU A 161 14.59 5.37 -7.49
CA LEU A 161 13.51 4.44 -7.09
C LEU A 161 12.50 4.33 -8.22
N ARG A 162 12.13 3.10 -8.55
CA ARG A 162 11.15 2.80 -9.60
C ARG A 162 9.73 3.04 -9.13
N ALA A 163 8.90 3.48 -10.07
CA ALA A 163 7.48 3.67 -9.84
C ALA A 163 6.66 3.17 -11.04
N GLU A 164 5.51 2.65 -10.75
CA GLU A 164 4.44 2.40 -11.70
C GLU A 164 3.41 3.50 -11.58
N VAL A 165 3.05 4.05 -12.72
CA VAL A 165 2.12 5.19 -12.81
C VAL A 165 0.93 4.79 -13.64
N SER A 166 -0.26 4.99 -13.12
CA SER A 166 -1.51 4.81 -13.85
C SER A 166 -2.29 6.12 -13.89
N VAL A 167 -3.02 6.35 -14.97
CA VAL A 167 -3.89 7.51 -15.14
C VAL A 167 -5.32 7.04 -15.45
N GLU A 168 -6.32 7.75 -14.93
CA GLU A 168 -7.71 7.34 -15.11
C GLU A 168 -8.19 7.38 -16.57
N ALA A 169 -7.56 8.24 -17.38
CA ALA A 169 -7.86 8.35 -18.80
C ALA A 169 -7.54 7.08 -19.61
N TYR A 170 -6.66 6.22 -19.09
CA TYR A 170 -6.24 4.98 -19.75
C TYR A 170 -6.21 3.81 -18.75
N PRO A 171 -7.38 3.26 -18.39
CA PRO A 171 -7.48 2.17 -17.42
C PRO A 171 -6.68 0.93 -17.88
N GLY A 172 -5.94 0.31 -16.95
CA GLY A 172 -5.13 -0.88 -17.22
C GLY A 172 -3.80 -0.62 -17.90
N VAL A 173 -3.48 0.64 -18.24
CA VAL A 173 -2.17 1.01 -18.79
C VAL A 173 -1.27 1.49 -17.65
N ILE A 174 -0.09 0.88 -17.56
CA ILE A 174 0.95 1.25 -16.59
C ILE A 174 2.08 1.93 -17.34
N PHE A 175 2.49 3.10 -16.84
CA PHE A 175 3.62 3.86 -17.33
C PHE A 175 4.76 3.74 -16.33
N ALA A 176 5.93 3.31 -16.80
CA ALA A 176 7.12 3.24 -15.96
C ALA A 176 7.69 4.63 -15.72
N ALA A 177 8.08 4.89 -14.48
CA ALA A 177 8.71 6.12 -14.07
C ALA A 177 9.75 5.86 -12.97
N ALA A 178 10.62 6.82 -12.72
CA ALA A 178 11.58 6.77 -11.64
C ALA A 178 11.63 8.10 -10.89
N VAL A 179 11.99 8.02 -9.60
CA VAL A 179 12.25 9.23 -8.80
C VAL A 179 13.45 9.96 -9.40
N LYS A 180 13.23 11.18 -9.82
CA LYS A 180 14.25 12.08 -10.35
C LYS A 180 14.94 12.86 -9.24
N SER A 181 14.15 13.45 -8.36
CA SER A 181 14.64 14.25 -7.24
C SER A 181 13.67 14.22 -6.07
N VAL A 182 14.22 14.31 -4.87
CA VAL A 182 13.52 14.45 -3.61
C VAL A 182 13.90 15.79 -3.02
N SER A 183 12.92 16.59 -2.58
CA SER A 183 13.19 17.85 -1.91
C SER A 183 13.99 17.62 -0.63
N PRO A 184 15.05 18.40 -0.36
CA PRO A 184 15.76 18.33 0.90
C PRO A 184 14.99 19.02 2.05
N VAL A 185 13.85 19.64 1.76
CA VAL A 185 13.03 20.39 2.71
C VAL A 185 11.68 19.70 2.85
N VAL A 186 11.26 19.50 4.09
CA VAL A 186 9.93 19.02 4.45
C VAL A 186 8.99 20.21 4.56
N ASP A 187 7.80 20.11 3.99
CA ASP A 187 6.75 21.09 4.22
C ASP A 187 6.15 20.88 5.62
N GLU A 188 6.32 21.86 6.49
CA GLU A 188 5.93 21.79 7.90
C GLU A 188 4.41 21.70 8.08
N ALA A 189 3.64 22.32 7.20
CA ALA A 189 2.17 22.36 7.31
C ALA A 189 1.53 21.02 6.95
N SER A 190 2.01 20.38 5.88
CA SER A 190 1.50 19.10 5.40
C SER A 190 2.28 17.89 5.89
N ARG A 191 3.47 18.09 6.47
CA ARG A 191 4.44 17.03 6.84
C ARG A 191 4.75 16.09 5.68
N THR A 192 4.96 16.67 4.52
CA THR A 192 5.29 15.93 3.30
C THR A 192 6.56 16.45 2.65
N VAL A 193 7.15 15.59 1.81
CA VAL A 193 8.32 15.90 1.01
C VAL A 193 7.92 15.91 -0.46
N GLU A 194 8.16 17.04 -1.13
CA GLU A 194 7.95 17.14 -2.56
C GLU A 194 8.92 16.21 -3.29
N THR A 195 8.39 15.35 -4.13
CA THR A 195 9.17 14.39 -4.91
C THR A 195 8.76 14.49 -6.37
N ILE A 196 9.74 14.59 -7.24
CA ILE A 196 9.55 14.65 -8.69
C ILE A 196 9.92 13.28 -9.27
N LEU A 197 8.99 12.71 -10.05
CA LEU A 197 9.26 11.51 -10.85
C LEU A 197 9.32 11.90 -12.33
N GLN A 198 10.10 11.14 -13.07
CA GLN A 198 10.23 11.28 -14.52
C GLN A 198 9.81 9.97 -15.19
N PHE A 199 9.03 10.06 -16.26
CA PHE A 199 8.69 8.90 -17.08
C PHE A 199 9.94 8.35 -17.78
N ASP A 200 10.06 7.03 -17.83
CA ASP A 200 11.19 6.35 -18.49
C ASP A 200 11.15 6.54 -20.01
N SER A 201 9.95 6.68 -20.56
CA SER A 201 9.73 6.92 -21.99
C SER A 201 8.65 7.97 -22.23
N LYS A 202 8.75 8.67 -23.38
CA LYS A 202 7.72 9.59 -23.82
C LYS A 202 6.53 8.80 -24.35
N ASP A 203 5.35 9.13 -23.87
CA ASP A 203 4.08 8.59 -24.36
C ASP A 203 3.12 9.75 -24.69
N ASN A 204 2.62 9.78 -25.91
CA ASN A 204 1.73 10.87 -26.38
C ASN A 204 0.32 10.82 -25.76
N ARG A 205 -0.01 9.75 -25.04
CA ARG A 205 -1.27 9.62 -24.29
C ARG A 205 -1.25 10.43 -22.99
N ILE A 206 -0.05 10.75 -22.49
CA ILE A 206 0.14 11.48 -21.25
C ILE A 206 0.17 12.98 -21.55
N THR A 207 -0.61 13.74 -20.81
CA THR A 207 -0.74 15.19 -20.96
C THR A 207 -0.60 15.89 -19.62
N ALA A 208 0.02 17.08 -19.62
CA ALA A 208 0.07 17.93 -18.43
C ALA A 208 -1.33 18.26 -17.93
N GLY A 209 -1.51 18.25 -16.60
CA GLY A 209 -2.81 18.43 -15.93
C GLY A 209 -3.53 17.13 -15.61
N MET A 210 -3.06 15.98 -16.06
CA MET A 210 -3.61 14.70 -15.64
C MET A 210 -3.22 14.37 -14.20
N PHE A 211 -4.16 13.75 -13.47
CA PHE A 211 -3.87 13.11 -12.19
C PHE A 211 -3.39 11.67 -12.42
N SER A 212 -2.44 11.27 -11.59
CA SER A 212 -1.87 9.93 -11.63
C SER A 212 -1.94 9.24 -10.28
N LYS A 213 -2.14 7.92 -10.28
CA LYS A 213 -1.89 7.03 -9.15
C LYS A 213 -0.49 6.44 -9.34
N ILE A 214 0.29 6.47 -8.28
CA ILE A 214 1.71 6.11 -8.30
C ILE A 214 1.91 4.99 -7.30
N LYS A 215 2.45 3.86 -7.74
CA LYS A 215 2.98 2.80 -6.90
C LYS A 215 4.49 2.94 -6.88
N LEU A 216 5.02 3.57 -5.84
CA LEU A 216 6.46 3.83 -5.67
C LEU A 216 7.10 2.68 -4.89
N TYR A 217 8.02 1.96 -5.53
CA TYR A 217 8.74 0.85 -4.94
C TYR A 217 9.91 1.35 -4.09
N LEU A 218 9.96 0.91 -2.85
CA LEU A 218 11.04 1.20 -1.92
C LEU A 218 12.20 0.20 -2.07
N SER A 219 13.11 0.20 -1.10
CA SER A 219 14.25 -0.72 -1.10
C SER A 219 13.77 -2.17 -1.09
N ARG A 220 14.43 -3.00 -1.91
CA ARG A 220 14.17 -4.43 -2.02
C ARG A 220 14.87 -5.16 -0.86
N TYR A 221 14.20 -6.14 -0.29
CA TYR A 221 14.72 -7.04 0.73
C TYR A 221 14.86 -8.43 0.09
N GLU A 222 16.08 -8.79 -0.27
CA GLU A 222 16.39 -10.07 -0.92
C GLU A 222 16.86 -11.09 0.10
N GLY A 223 16.57 -12.38 -0.16
CA GLY A 223 17.05 -13.46 0.69
C GLY A 223 16.39 -13.52 2.07
N VAL A 224 15.16 -13.05 2.21
CA VAL A 224 14.42 -13.04 3.48
C VAL A 224 13.47 -14.22 3.56
N ILE A 225 13.31 -14.80 4.75
CA ILE A 225 12.23 -15.76 4.99
C ILE A 225 10.93 -14.97 5.04
N ALA A 226 9.99 -15.30 4.15
CA ALA A 226 8.67 -14.69 4.13
C ALA A 226 7.58 -15.76 4.17
N ILE A 227 6.56 -15.50 4.95
CA ILE A 227 5.42 -16.39 5.15
C ILE A 227 4.11 -15.60 5.05
N PRO A 228 2.99 -16.22 4.69
CA PRO A 228 1.70 -15.56 4.74
C PRO A 228 1.41 -15.00 6.13
N GLU A 229 0.94 -13.76 6.20
CA GLU A 229 0.59 -13.11 7.47
C GLU A 229 -0.46 -13.91 8.25
N THR A 230 -1.31 -14.66 7.55
CA THR A 230 -2.34 -15.55 8.15
C THR A 230 -1.76 -16.71 8.97
N ALA A 231 -0.47 -17.06 8.76
CA ALA A 231 0.22 -18.07 9.56
C ALA A 231 0.68 -17.54 10.92
N ILE A 232 0.69 -16.23 11.10
CA ILE A 232 1.14 -15.58 12.32
C ILE A 232 -0.06 -15.35 13.25
N THR A 233 0.05 -15.78 14.48
CA THR A 233 -0.95 -15.49 15.51
C THR A 233 -0.29 -14.81 16.71
N GLU A 234 -1.07 -14.08 17.50
CA GLU A 234 -0.58 -13.43 18.71
C GLU A 234 -1.14 -14.14 19.94
N ARG A 235 -0.24 -14.57 20.81
CA ARG A 235 -0.59 -15.17 22.11
C ARG A 235 0.32 -14.62 23.19
N ASN A 236 -0.25 -14.22 24.31
CA ASN A 236 0.47 -13.66 25.45
C ASN A 236 1.43 -12.52 25.05
N ASP A 237 0.96 -11.58 24.21
CA ASP A 237 1.71 -10.45 23.66
C ASP A 237 2.96 -10.86 22.82
N GLN A 238 3.00 -12.11 22.36
CA GLN A 238 4.05 -12.62 21.48
C GLN A 238 3.47 -13.09 20.15
N LYS A 239 4.15 -12.76 19.06
CA LYS A 239 3.85 -13.30 17.74
C LYS A 239 4.46 -14.69 17.63
N ILE A 240 3.64 -15.66 17.27
CA ILE A 240 4.04 -17.06 17.12
C ILE A 240 3.56 -17.61 15.79
N VAL A 241 4.24 -18.64 15.33
CA VAL A 241 3.80 -19.55 14.26
C VAL A 241 3.72 -20.98 14.82
N PHE A 242 2.98 -21.86 14.16
CA PHE A 242 2.97 -23.28 14.50
C PHE A 242 3.78 -24.06 13.47
N LEU A 243 4.80 -24.75 13.94
CA LEU A 243 5.62 -25.67 13.14
C LEU A 243 4.97 -27.07 13.21
N ILE A 244 5.13 -27.84 12.15
CA ILE A 244 4.81 -29.26 12.16
C ILE A 244 6.06 -30.04 12.59
N THR A 245 5.92 -30.90 13.58
CA THR A 245 6.96 -31.83 14.02
C THR A 245 6.90 -33.14 13.22
N GLU A 246 7.94 -33.96 13.33
CA GLU A 246 8.00 -35.29 12.70
C GLU A 246 6.85 -36.20 13.17
N ASP A 247 6.35 -36.01 14.40
CA ASP A 247 5.24 -36.77 14.98
C ASP A 247 3.84 -36.24 14.58
N SER A 248 3.76 -35.39 13.55
CA SER A 248 2.52 -34.74 13.11
C SER A 248 1.80 -33.98 14.22
N THR A 249 2.57 -33.35 15.11
CA THR A 249 2.05 -32.43 16.13
C THR A 249 2.45 -30.99 15.83
N ALA A 250 1.65 -30.06 16.30
CA ALA A 250 1.92 -28.63 16.17
C ALA A 250 2.81 -28.16 17.33
N LYS A 251 3.89 -27.47 17.02
CA LYS A 251 4.77 -26.83 17.99
C LYS A 251 4.72 -25.32 17.84
N SER A 252 4.39 -24.64 18.91
CA SER A 252 4.40 -23.18 18.98
C SER A 252 5.84 -22.67 18.94
N GLN A 253 6.11 -21.73 18.02
CA GLN A 253 7.42 -21.12 17.84
C GLN A 253 7.29 -19.59 17.84
N PRO A 254 7.89 -18.88 18.82
CA PRO A 254 7.97 -17.42 18.81
C PRO A 254 8.78 -16.93 17.62
N VAL A 255 8.30 -15.84 16.99
CA VAL A 255 8.94 -15.21 15.83
C VAL A 255 9.02 -13.71 15.97
N THR A 256 10.09 -13.12 15.42
CA THR A 256 10.23 -11.68 15.25
C THR A 256 9.86 -11.33 13.82
N VAL A 257 8.79 -10.53 13.67
CA VAL A 257 8.26 -10.13 12.36
C VAL A 257 8.86 -8.79 11.94
N GLY A 258 9.30 -8.71 10.70
CA GLY A 258 9.80 -7.50 10.06
C GLY A 258 8.71 -6.76 9.29
N ILE A 259 8.96 -6.51 8.01
CA ILE A 259 8.00 -5.84 7.12
C ILE A 259 6.94 -6.82 6.62
N THR A 260 5.75 -6.28 6.31
CA THR A 260 4.68 -7.03 5.61
C THR A 260 4.41 -6.37 4.27
N VAL A 261 4.34 -7.18 3.21
CA VAL A 261 4.10 -6.73 1.83
C VAL A 261 3.17 -7.73 1.15
N ASP A 262 2.07 -7.26 0.58
CA ASP A 262 1.10 -8.10 -0.17
C ASP A 262 0.67 -9.38 0.58
N GLY A 263 0.44 -9.26 1.91
CA GLY A 263 0.05 -10.38 2.76
C GLY A 263 1.17 -11.37 3.10
N GLN A 264 2.42 -11.07 2.70
CA GLN A 264 3.62 -11.81 3.08
C GLN A 264 4.37 -11.05 4.17
N ALA A 265 4.66 -11.71 5.28
CA ALA A 265 5.38 -11.14 6.41
C ALA A 265 6.82 -11.69 6.45
N GLN A 266 7.77 -10.77 6.52
CA GLN A 266 9.18 -11.12 6.76
C GLN A 266 9.37 -11.64 8.17
N ILE A 267 10.09 -12.75 8.31
CA ILE A 267 10.54 -13.26 9.60
C ILE A 267 12.01 -12.93 9.77
N LEU A 268 12.31 -12.17 10.82
CA LEU A 268 13.67 -11.77 11.17
C LEU A 268 14.36 -12.84 12.01
N GLU A 269 13.62 -13.43 12.96
CA GLU A 269 14.11 -14.44 13.88
C GLU A 269 13.03 -15.47 14.20
N GLY A 270 13.44 -16.68 14.58
CA GLY A 270 12.56 -17.73 15.07
C GLY A 270 12.13 -18.75 14.01
N LEU A 271 12.50 -18.59 12.73
CA LEU A 271 12.15 -19.54 11.67
C LEU A 271 13.38 -19.83 10.79
N SER A 272 13.48 -21.07 10.33
CA SER A 272 14.52 -21.52 9.39
C SER A 272 13.90 -21.97 8.08
N VAL A 273 14.67 -21.84 6.99
CA VAL A 273 14.28 -22.33 5.67
C VAL A 273 14.04 -23.85 5.72
N GLY A 274 13.01 -24.30 5.06
CA GLY A 274 12.64 -25.72 5.01
C GLY A 274 11.70 -26.18 6.13
N GLN A 275 11.43 -25.36 7.15
CA GLN A 275 10.46 -25.69 8.19
C GLN A 275 9.04 -25.60 7.66
N GLN A 276 8.23 -26.58 8.02
CA GLN A 276 6.81 -26.63 7.64
C GLN A 276 5.97 -25.91 8.68
N ILE A 277 5.20 -24.91 8.22
CA ILE A 277 4.37 -24.04 9.08
C ILE A 277 2.89 -24.14 8.71
N ILE A 278 2.04 -24.01 9.70
CA ILE A 278 0.59 -24.01 9.53
C ILE A 278 0.14 -22.62 9.05
N THR A 279 -0.63 -22.59 7.96
CA THR A 279 -1.18 -21.35 7.38
C THR A 279 -2.68 -21.22 7.51
N GLU A 280 -3.40 -22.35 7.57
CA GLU A 280 -4.84 -22.39 7.80
C GLU A 280 -5.16 -23.35 8.95
N GLY A 281 -6.20 -23.06 9.73
CA GLY A 281 -6.55 -23.80 10.93
C GLY A 281 -5.81 -23.33 12.20
N VAL A 282 -4.97 -22.30 12.10
CA VAL A 282 -4.13 -21.76 13.18
C VAL A 282 -4.91 -21.46 14.47
N SER A 283 -6.14 -20.96 14.34
CA SER A 283 -7.00 -20.60 15.49
C SER A 283 -7.44 -21.79 16.34
N SER A 284 -7.49 -22.99 15.74
CA SER A 284 -7.93 -24.23 16.39
C SER A 284 -6.77 -25.07 16.94
N VAL A 285 -5.52 -24.64 16.67
CA VAL A 285 -4.30 -25.37 17.06
C VAL A 285 -3.74 -24.80 18.35
N GLN A 286 -3.27 -25.69 19.20
CA GLN A 286 -2.49 -25.39 20.42
C GLN A 286 -1.15 -26.10 20.36
N ASP A 287 -0.24 -25.71 21.24
CA ASP A 287 1.04 -26.40 21.37
C ASP A 287 0.82 -27.88 21.76
N GLY A 288 1.42 -28.80 20.99
CA GLY A 288 1.22 -30.24 21.16
C GLY A 288 -0.04 -30.82 20.49
N SER A 289 -0.89 -30.03 19.84
CA SER A 289 -2.08 -30.54 19.13
C SER A 289 -1.68 -31.51 18.03
N ALA A 290 -2.33 -32.67 17.97
CA ALA A 290 -2.23 -33.57 16.83
C ALA A 290 -2.91 -32.95 15.61
N VAL A 291 -2.24 -32.94 14.46
CA VAL A 291 -2.73 -32.30 13.24
C VAL A 291 -2.78 -33.26 12.07
N THR A 292 -3.77 -33.06 11.22
CA THR A 292 -3.86 -33.73 9.93
C THR A 292 -3.65 -32.70 8.81
N ILE A 293 -2.61 -32.89 8.00
CA ILE A 293 -2.29 -32.00 6.90
C ILE A 293 -3.26 -32.25 5.74
N LEU A 294 -4.06 -31.26 5.41
CA LEU A 294 -4.86 -31.27 4.21
C LEU A 294 -3.97 -31.07 2.99
N SER A 295 -3.89 -32.08 2.12
CA SER A 295 -3.24 -31.95 0.82
C SER A 295 -3.85 -30.75 0.07
N ALA A 296 -3.03 -29.89 -0.51
CA ALA A 296 -3.51 -28.82 -1.38
C ALA A 296 -4.31 -29.47 -2.52
N ALA A 297 -5.59 -29.14 -2.62
CA ALA A 297 -6.35 -29.44 -3.82
C ALA A 297 -5.62 -28.71 -4.96
N GLN A 298 -5.11 -29.47 -5.92
CA GLN A 298 -4.60 -28.92 -7.16
C GLN A 298 -5.78 -28.17 -7.80
N SER A 299 -5.70 -26.85 -7.80
CA SER A 299 -6.61 -26.03 -8.60
C SER A 299 -6.26 -26.26 -10.06
N GLU A 300 -7.14 -26.98 -10.78
CA GLU A 300 -7.16 -26.99 -12.24
C GLU A 300 -7.39 -25.59 -12.81
#